data_491e6f30443a5d1f0ca3dbe775744996
#
_entry.id   491e6f30443a5d1f0ca3dbe775744996
#
_cell.length_a   1.000
_cell.length_b   1.000
_cell.length_c   1.000
_cell.angle_alpha   90.00
_cell.angle_beta   90.00
_cell.angle_gamma   90.00
#
_symmetry.space_group_name_H-M   'P 1'
#
loop_
_entity.id
_entity.type
_entity.pdbx_description
1 polymer ?
#
loop_
_entity_poly.entity_id
_entity_poly.type
_entity_poly.pdbx_seq_one_letter_code
_entity_poly.pdbx_strand_id
1 'polypeptide(L)'
;MLVCIEDNLYHYLPQCLYSFPLLMESHDARYDVEKGNQYLPPEFMPLNAELFDRNVWEPHFWFFFQTIAHTYPAIPNSVTKRKYYDFIQNIPLFIPNPQLANDFSKLLDDFPVSPYLDSRDSFIRWMHFFENKRNLQLGKEEISLFSSLDNYRNHYRPVQIKLSERLRLRKEYIVLFFTIAC
;
A
#
# COMPACT_ATOMS: atom_id res chain seq x y z
N MET A 1 1.50 -14.55 -48.52
CA MET A 1 0.06 -14.29 -48.41
C MET A 1 -0.25 -14.07 -46.94
N LEU A 2 -0.19 -12.80 -46.53
CA LEU A 2 -0.39 -12.34 -45.16
C LEU A 2 -1.89 -12.13 -44.94
N VAL A 3 -2.45 -12.80 -43.95
CA VAL A 3 -3.80 -12.51 -43.48
C VAL A 3 -3.67 -11.80 -42.12
N CYS A 4 -3.95 -10.52 -42.15
CA CYS A 4 -4.21 -9.72 -40.95
C CYS A 4 -5.53 -10.19 -40.34
N ILE A 5 -5.50 -10.57 -39.09
CA ILE A 5 -6.72 -10.68 -38.26
C ILE A 5 -6.64 -9.57 -37.23
N GLU A 6 -7.31 -8.47 -37.55
CA GLU A 6 -7.70 -7.45 -36.58
C GLU A 6 -8.92 -7.99 -35.83
N ASP A 7 -8.75 -8.40 -34.61
CA ASP A 7 -9.87 -8.72 -33.72
C ASP A 7 -10.21 -7.55 -32.79
N ASN A 8 -11.27 -6.90 -33.20
CA ASN A 8 -12.12 -6.00 -32.47
C ASN A 8 -12.68 -6.68 -31.20
N LEU A 9 -12.11 -6.42 -30.05
CA LEU A 9 -12.60 -6.91 -28.75
C LEU A 9 -12.96 -5.79 -27.78
N TYR A 10 -13.67 -4.76 -28.30
CA TYR A 10 -14.21 -3.66 -27.50
C TYR A 10 -15.76 -3.62 -27.49
N HIS A 11 -16.41 -4.77 -27.45
CA HIS A 11 -17.86 -4.78 -27.29
C HIS A 11 -18.29 -5.83 -26.27
N TYR A 12 -18.13 -5.54 -24.97
CA TYR A 12 -18.99 -6.04 -23.88
C TYR A 12 -18.55 -5.41 -22.57
N LEU A 13 -18.75 -4.09 -22.46
CA LEU A 13 -18.92 -3.46 -21.16
C LEU A 13 -20.39 -3.12 -20.98
N PRO A 14 -21.07 -3.57 -19.92
CA PRO A 14 -22.41 -3.08 -19.65
C PRO A 14 -22.31 -1.58 -19.33
N GLN A 15 -23.05 -0.79 -20.09
CA GLN A 15 -23.28 0.63 -19.84
C GLN A 15 -23.99 0.78 -18.49
N CYS A 16 -23.22 0.82 -17.41
CA CYS A 16 -23.69 1.47 -16.20
C CYS A 16 -23.56 2.96 -16.44
N LEU A 17 -24.66 3.55 -16.82
CA LEU A 17 -24.94 4.96 -16.88
C LEU A 17 -24.59 5.62 -15.54
N TYR A 18 -23.38 6.09 -15.41
CA TYR A 18 -23.10 7.19 -14.53
C TYR A 18 -23.38 8.46 -15.35
N SER A 19 -24.58 8.96 -15.24
CA SER A 19 -24.90 10.34 -15.55
C SER A 19 -24.13 11.21 -14.56
N PHE A 20 -22.85 11.41 -14.80
CA PHE A 20 -22.15 12.54 -14.26
C PHE A 20 -22.61 13.75 -15.06
N PRO A 21 -23.18 14.78 -14.45
CA PRO A 21 -23.39 16.02 -15.13
C PRO A 21 -22.01 16.55 -15.52
N LEU A 22 -21.80 16.67 -16.84
CA LEU A 22 -20.71 17.43 -17.45
C LEU A 22 -20.95 18.92 -17.13
N LEU A 23 -20.66 19.31 -15.91
CA LEU A 23 -20.34 20.67 -15.50
C LEU A 23 -18.87 20.69 -15.10
N MET A 24 -18.00 20.25 -16.02
CA MET A 24 -16.64 20.77 -16.06
C MET A 24 -16.71 22.12 -16.76
N GLU A 25 -17.19 23.13 -16.05
CA GLU A 25 -16.71 24.47 -16.28
C GLU A 25 -15.19 24.39 -16.06
N SER A 26 -14.46 24.61 -17.14
CA SER A 26 -13.02 24.76 -17.15
C SER A 26 -12.64 25.99 -16.32
N HIS A 27 -12.64 25.87 -15.01
CA HIS A 27 -11.80 26.70 -14.18
C HIS A 27 -10.38 26.23 -14.42
N ASP A 28 -9.77 26.88 -15.40
CA ASP A 28 -8.35 26.91 -15.65
C ASP A 28 -7.68 27.48 -14.39
N ALA A 29 -7.55 26.65 -13.37
CA ALA A 29 -6.77 26.96 -12.18
C ALA A 29 -5.30 26.88 -12.60
N ARG A 30 -4.84 27.90 -13.33
CA ARG A 30 -3.42 28.15 -13.51
C ARG A 30 -2.81 28.27 -12.12
N TYR A 31 -1.99 27.33 -11.81
CA TYR A 31 -1.17 27.31 -10.61
C TYR A 31 -0.22 28.50 -10.69
N ASP A 32 -0.64 29.64 -10.17
CA ASP A 32 0.18 30.85 -10.11
C ASP A 32 1.07 30.72 -8.86
N VAL A 33 2.23 30.11 -9.04
CA VAL A 33 3.24 29.88 -7.98
C VAL A 33 3.72 31.19 -7.36
N GLU A 34 3.50 32.34 -7.99
CA GLU A 34 3.95 33.65 -7.53
C GLU A 34 3.01 34.30 -6.48
N LYS A 35 1.79 33.84 -6.33
CA LYS A 35 0.86 34.35 -5.33
C LYS A 35 0.63 33.29 -4.24
N GLY A 36 1.53 33.22 -3.28
CA GLY A 36 1.49 32.28 -2.14
C GLY A 36 0.25 32.37 -1.22
N ASN A 37 -0.94 32.58 -1.81
CA ASN A 37 -2.18 32.69 -1.06
C ASN A 37 -3.35 32.13 -1.88
N GLN A 38 -3.22 30.88 -2.34
CA GLN A 38 -4.34 30.21 -2.98
C GLN A 38 -5.23 29.63 -1.89
N TYR A 39 -6.36 30.29 -1.64
CA TYR A 39 -7.41 29.75 -0.78
C TYR A 39 -7.89 28.43 -1.37
N LEU A 40 -7.59 27.33 -0.68
CA LEU A 40 -8.25 26.06 -0.96
C LEU A 40 -9.75 26.25 -0.75
N PRO A 41 -10.62 25.78 -1.66
CA PRO A 41 -12.05 25.76 -1.41
C PRO A 41 -12.36 25.07 -0.07
N PRO A 42 -13.42 25.45 0.65
CA PRO A 42 -13.74 24.87 1.95
C PRO A 42 -13.81 23.35 1.97
N GLU A 43 -14.21 22.72 0.86
CA GLU A 43 -14.22 21.27 0.66
C GLU A 43 -12.83 20.62 0.66
N PHE A 44 -11.78 21.39 0.40
CA PHE A 44 -10.37 20.95 0.44
C PHE A 44 -9.63 21.44 1.70
N MET A 45 -10.36 22.05 2.66
CA MET A 45 -9.74 22.39 3.94
C MET A 45 -9.20 21.15 4.61
N PRO A 46 -8.01 21.24 5.27
CA PRO A 46 -7.43 20.09 5.92
C PRO A 46 -8.43 19.53 6.94
N LEU A 47 -8.71 18.24 6.81
CA LEU A 47 -9.53 17.49 7.76
C LEU A 47 -8.89 17.62 9.14
N ASN A 48 -9.70 17.76 10.20
CA ASN A 48 -9.19 17.67 11.57
C ASN A 48 -8.51 16.32 11.76
N ALA A 49 -7.46 16.28 12.57
CA ALA A 49 -6.69 15.05 12.83
C ALA A 49 -7.59 13.88 13.31
N GLU A 50 -8.73 14.18 13.94
CA GLU A 50 -9.75 13.22 14.38
C GLU A 50 -10.49 12.53 13.19
N LEU A 51 -10.49 13.16 12.02
CA LEU A 51 -11.14 12.62 10.81
C LEU A 51 -10.25 11.67 10.01
N PHE A 52 -8.95 11.58 10.35
CA PHE A 52 -8.05 10.63 9.71
C PHE A 52 -8.22 9.24 10.32
N ASP A 53 -9.19 8.48 9.80
CA ASP A 53 -9.38 7.09 10.23
C ASP A 53 -8.12 6.27 9.94
N ARG A 54 -7.53 5.73 11.01
CA ARG A 54 -6.35 4.86 10.96
C ARG A 54 -6.56 3.67 10.02
N ASN A 55 -7.75 3.10 10.00
CA ASN A 55 -8.05 1.93 9.15
C ASN A 55 -7.96 2.25 7.66
N VAL A 56 -8.03 3.53 7.28
CA VAL A 56 -7.88 3.98 5.90
C VAL A 56 -6.42 4.20 5.56
N TRP A 57 -5.68 5.02 6.33
CA TRP A 57 -4.33 5.43 5.94
C TRP A 57 -3.24 4.41 6.34
N GLU A 58 -3.36 3.74 7.50
CA GLU A 58 -2.30 2.86 8.03
C GLU A 58 -1.92 1.70 7.10
N PRO A 59 -2.85 1.00 6.41
CA PRO A 59 -2.50 -0.04 5.44
C PRO A 59 -1.64 0.47 4.27
N HIS A 60 -1.89 1.70 3.82
CA HIS A 60 -1.12 2.33 2.74
C HIS A 60 0.29 2.69 3.19
N PHE A 61 0.47 3.13 4.44
CA PHE A 61 1.78 3.33 5.05
C PHE A 61 2.58 2.03 5.12
N TRP A 62 1.98 0.95 5.58
CA TRP A 62 2.65 -0.36 5.64
C TRP A 62 3.02 -0.89 4.26
N PHE A 63 2.16 -0.75 3.28
CA PHE A 63 2.48 -1.11 1.90
C PHE A 63 3.67 -0.29 1.37
N PHE A 64 3.71 1.00 1.63
CA PHE A 64 4.81 1.87 1.24
C PHE A 64 6.12 1.49 1.95
N PHE A 65 6.10 1.21 3.25
CA PHE A 65 7.28 0.79 4.00
C PHE A 65 7.80 -0.57 3.53
N GLN A 66 6.93 -1.52 3.25
CA GLN A 66 7.31 -2.79 2.64
C GLN A 66 7.97 -2.57 1.27
N THR A 67 7.44 -1.65 0.45
CA THR A 67 8.05 -1.30 -0.84
C THR A 67 9.47 -0.73 -0.65
N ILE A 68 9.66 0.16 0.31
CA ILE A 68 10.98 0.71 0.67
C ILE A 68 11.93 -0.41 1.09
N ALA A 69 11.50 -1.35 1.91
CA ALA A 69 12.32 -2.47 2.36
C ALA A 69 12.71 -3.40 1.20
N HIS A 70 11.79 -3.70 0.28
CA HIS A 70 12.05 -4.56 -0.88
C HIS A 70 12.95 -3.90 -1.93
N THR A 71 12.94 -2.58 -2.03
CA THR A 71 13.80 -1.80 -2.95
C THR A 71 15.15 -1.42 -2.34
N TYR A 72 15.36 -1.71 -1.05
CA TYR A 72 16.64 -1.48 -0.39
C TYR A 72 17.79 -2.22 -1.09
N PRO A 73 18.99 -1.62 -1.23
CA PRO A 73 20.12 -2.30 -1.84
C PRO A 73 20.50 -3.59 -1.09
N ALA A 74 20.90 -4.63 -1.84
CA ALA A 74 21.37 -5.89 -1.23
C ALA A 74 22.64 -5.68 -0.40
N ILE A 75 23.53 -4.78 -0.89
CA ILE A 75 24.79 -4.37 -0.23
C ILE A 75 24.80 -2.84 -0.17
N PRO A 76 24.25 -2.24 0.88
CA PRO A 76 24.17 -0.79 1.01
C PRO A 76 25.51 -0.19 1.44
N ASN A 77 25.82 1.01 0.94
CA ASN A 77 26.94 1.79 1.44
C ASN A 77 26.53 2.59 2.71
N SER A 78 27.52 3.18 3.39
CA SER A 78 27.28 3.94 4.63
C SER A 78 26.34 5.14 4.46
N VAL A 79 26.39 5.81 3.31
CA VAL A 79 25.50 6.94 3.00
C VAL A 79 24.06 6.47 2.86
N THR A 80 23.85 5.36 2.16
CA THR A 80 22.50 4.76 2.02
C THR A 80 21.95 4.34 3.38
N LYS A 81 22.74 3.63 4.19
CA LYS A 81 22.34 3.23 5.55
C LYS A 81 21.88 4.43 6.37
N ARG A 82 22.68 5.51 6.36
CA ARG A 82 22.34 6.72 7.11
C ARG A 82 21.03 7.35 6.62
N LYS A 83 20.83 7.49 5.32
CA LYS A 83 19.60 8.06 4.75
C LYS A 83 18.36 7.26 5.11
N TYR A 84 18.45 5.94 5.08
CA TYR A 84 17.33 5.07 5.48
C TYR A 84 17.10 5.11 6.99
N TYR A 85 18.14 5.16 7.78
CA TYR A 85 18.05 5.40 9.22
C TYR A 85 17.33 6.71 9.51
N ASP A 86 17.78 7.83 8.94
CA ASP A 86 17.18 9.15 9.13
C ASP A 86 15.70 9.15 8.68
N PHE A 87 15.39 8.49 7.56
CA PHE A 87 14.02 8.35 7.09
C PHE A 87 13.14 7.61 8.10
N ILE A 88 13.56 6.45 8.59
CA ILE A 88 12.80 5.65 9.55
C ILE A 88 12.57 6.41 10.87
N GLN A 89 13.60 7.10 11.36
CA GLN A 89 13.51 7.88 12.60
C GLN A 89 12.55 9.08 12.48
N ASN A 90 12.35 9.61 11.28
CA ASN A 90 11.45 10.73 11.05
C ASN A 90 10.01 10.32 10.70
N ILE A 91 9.70 9.03 10.53
CA ILE A 91 8.34 8.55 10.23
C ILE A 91 7.29 9.09 11.22
N PRO A 92 7.52 9.14 12.54
CA PRO A 92 6.53 9.64 13.49
C PRO A 92 6.02 11.05 13.18
N LEU A 93 6.86 11.91 12.56
CA LEU A 93 6.48 13.27 12.18
C LEU A 93 5.38 13.32 11.11
N PHE A 94 5.21 12.26 10.35
CA PHE A 94 4.26 12.16 9.24
C PHE A 94 3.00 11.36 9.60
N ILE A 95 2.89 10.86 10.84
CA ILE A 95 1.71 10.17 11.33
C ILE A 95 0.65 11.21 11.73
N PRO A 96 -0.57 11.16 11.15
CA PRO A 96 -1.57 12.21 11.33
C PRO A 96 -2.04 12.38 12.79
N ASN A 97 -1.98 11.31 13.59
CA ASN A 97 -2.44 11.31 14.97
C ASN A 97 -1.26 11.38 15.94
N PRO A 98 -1.16 12.41 16.81
CA PRO A 98 -0.03 12.60 17.73
C PRO A 98 0.18 11.44 18.72
N GLN A 99 -0.91 10.82 19.20
CA GLN A 99 -0.80 9.67 20.10
C GLN A 99 -0.17 8.47 19.40
N LEU A 100 -0.62 8.18 18.18
CA LEU A 100 -0.07 7.10 17.36
C LEU A 100 1.39 7.38 16.96
N ALA A 101 1.74 8.64 16.72
CA ALA A 101 3.11 9.07 16.45
C ALA A 101 4.03 8.80 17.64
N ASN A 102 3.59 9.16 18.86
CA ASN A 102 4.33 8.91 20.09
C ASN A 102 4.52 7.41 20.36
N ASP A 103 3.48 6.61 20.14
CA ASP A 103 3.55 5.16 20.30
C ASP A 103 4.50 4.52 19.28
N PHE A 104 4.52 5.06 18.05
CA PHE A 104 5.45 4.64 17.01
C PHE A 104 6.90 5.01 17.37
N SER A 105 7.13 6.22 17.90
CA SER A 105 8.46 6.62 18.39
C SER A 105 8.98 5.69 19.49
N LYS A 106 8.16 5.40 20.49
CA LYS A 106 8.53 4.44 21.55
C LYS A 106 8.90 3.08 20.99
N LEU A 107 8.12 2.60 20.01
CA LEU A 107 8.41 1.32 19.37
C LEU A 107 9.74 1.34 18.62
N LEU A 108 10.12 2.47 17.99
CA LEU A 108 11.43 2.63 17.35
C LEU A 108 12.58 2.67 18.37
N ASP A 109 12.35 3.23 19.55
CA ASP A 109 13.33 3.23 20.63
C ASP A 109 13.55 1.82 21.20
N ASP A 110 12.47 1.06 21.37
CA ASP A 110 12.51 -0.33 21.83
C ASP A 110 13.15 -1.28 20.80
N PHE A 111 12.92 -1.04 19.51
CA PHE A 111 13.34 -1.90 18.40
C PHE A 111 14.05 -1.10 17.29
N PRO A 112 15.28 -0.62 17.56
CA PRO A 112 16.00 0.24 16.62
C PRO A 112 16.33 -0.48 15.30
N VAL A 113 16.22 0.25 14.19
CA VAL A 113 16.48 -0.27 12.83
C VAL A 113 17.96 -0.44 12.50
N SER A 114 18.86 0.29 13.20
CA SER A 114 20.29 0.38 12.86
C SER A 114 20.97 -0.97 12.61
N PRO A 115 20.79 -2.02 13.45
CA PRO A 115 21.45 -3.30 13.26
C PRO A 115 20.99 -4.07 12.00
N TYR A 116 19.87 -3.66 11.42
CA TYR A 116 19.21 -4.39 10.34
C TYR A 116 19.42 -3.73 8.96
N LEU A 117 20.16 -2.63 8.91
CA LEU A 117 20.48 -1.91 7.66
C LEU A 117 21.69 -2.47 6.91
N ASP A 118 22.22 -3.64 7.32
CA ASP A 118 23.40 -4.23 6.66
C ASP A 118 23.07 -4.94 5.35
N SER A 119 21.82 -5.37 5.17
CA SER A 119 21.36 -6.01 3.95
C SER A 119 19.86 -5.80 3.73
N ARG A 120 19.42 -6.00 2.48
CA ARG A 120 17.98 -5.99 2.13
C ARG A 120 17.19 -7.03 2.93
N ASP A 121 17.70 -8.25 3.02
CA ASP A 121 17.01 -9.33 3.71
C ASP A 121 16.82 -9.02 5.21
N SER A 122 17.87 -8.50 5.85
CA SER A 122 17.81 -8.06 7.25
C SER A 122 16.77 -6.96 7.46
N PHE A 123 16.74 -5.98 6.56
CA PHE A 123 15.82 -4.86 6.65
C PHE A 123 14.36 -5.29 6.39
N ILE A 124 14.10 -6.20 5.45
CA ILE A 124 12.77 -6.78 5.22
C ILE A 124 12.27 -7.52 6.47
N ARG A 125 13.14 -8.33 7.11
CA ARG A 125 12.80 -9.06 8.35
C ARG A 125 12.51 -8.12 9.49
N TRP A 126 13.29 -7.07 9.65
CA TRP A 126 13.04 -6.05 10.65
C TRP A 126 11.71 -5.33 10.41
N MET A 127 11.43 -4.92 9.18
CA MET A 127 10.18 -4.25 8.82
C MET A 127 8.96 -5.12 9.16
N HIS A 128 9.01 -6.40 8.80
CA HIS A 128 7.95 -7.36 9.15
C HIS A 128 7.81 -7.53 10.68
N PHE A 129 8.91 -7.69 11.40
CA PHE A 129 8.90 -7.79 12.85
C PHE A 129 8.30 -6.54 13.49
N PHE A 130 8.70 -5.38 13.03
CA PHE A 130 8.24 -4.10 13.53
C PHE A 130 6.73 -3.89 13.27
N GLU A 131 6.23 -4.26 12.10
CA GLU A 131 4.81 -4.29 11.77
C GLU A 131 4.02 -5.21 12.72
N ASN A 132 4.54 -6.40 13.01
CA ASN A 132 3.91 -7.31 13.97
C ASN A 132 3.90 -6.75 15.40
N LYS A 133 4.97 -6.08 15.86
CA LYS A 133 4.95 -5.40 17.15
C LYS A 133 3.89 -4.31 17.20
N ARG A 134 3.73 -3.58 16.12
CA ARG A 134 2.65 -2.61 15.99
C ARG A 134 1.27 -3.28 16.00
N ASN A 135 1.09 -4.38 15.29
CA ASN A 135 -0.15 -5.15 15.30
C ASN A 135 -0.53 -5.59 16.72
N LEU A 136 0.41 -6.12 17.49
CA LEU A 136 0.18 -6.51 18.88
C LEU A 136 -0.25 -5.34 19.77
N GLN A 137 0.38 -4.16 19.63
CA GLN A 137 -0.05 -2.94 20.35
C GLN A 137 -1.50 -2.56 20.04
N LEU A 138 -1.99 -2.91 18.85
CA LEU A 138 -3.34 -2.64 18.38
C LEU A 138 -4.32 -3.78 18.66
N GLY A 139 -3.89 -4.83 19.34
CA GLY A 139 -4.70 -6.02 19.59
C GLY A 139 -4.98 -6.87 18.35
N LYS A 140 -4.18 -6.71 17.28
CA LYS A 140 -4.24 -7.54 16.07
C LYS A 140 -3.34 -8.76 16.20
N GLU A 141 -3.65 -9.83 15.46
CA GLU A 141 -2.82 -11.02 15.40
C GLU A 141 -1.50 -10.78 14.63
N GLU A 142 -0.48 -11.54 15.01
CA GLU A 142 0.78 -11.56 14.27
C GLU A 142 0.62 -12.30 12.94
N ILE A 143 1.24 -11.78 11.91
CA ILE A 143 1.25 -12.37 10.57
C ILE A 143 2.59 -13.07 10.38
N SER A 144 2.62 -14.28 9.80
CA SER A 144 3.88 -14.96 9.48
C SER A 144 4.66 -14.20 8.40
N LEU A 145 6.00 -14.29 8.43
CA LEU A 145 6.84 -13.67 7.41
C LEU A 145 6.48 -14.14 6.00
N PHE A 146 6.19 -15.43 5.84
CA PHE A 146 5.77 -15.98 4.55
C PHE A 146 4.47 -15.35 4.05
N SER A 147 3.46 -15.24 4.93
CA SER A 147 2.16 -14.64 4.59
C SER A 147 2.31 -13.16 4.25
N SER A 148 3.14 -12.42 4.99
CA SER A 148 3.42 -11.00 4.71
C SER A 148 4.07 -10.82 3.34
N LEU A 149 5.10 -11.62 3.02
CA LEU A 149 5.77 -11.58 1.71
C LEU A 149 4.84 -11.98 0.57
N ASP A 150 4.00 -12.99 0.75
CA ASP A 150 3.05 -13.42 -0.26
C ASP A 150 1.95 -12.37 -0.48
N ASN A 151 1.42 -11.79 0.57
CA ASN A 151 0.47 -10.67 0.50
C ASN A 151 1.05 -9.50 -0.30
N TYR A 152 2.29 -9.09 0.01
CA TYR A 152 2.96 -8.02 -0.72
C TYR A 152 3.13 -8.36 -2.21
N ARG A 153 3.61 -9.56 -2.55
CA ARG A 153 3.77 -10.02 -3.93
C ARG A 153 2.45 -10.09 -4.69
N ASN A 154 1.37 -10.42 -4.01
CA ASN A 154 0.04 -10.53 -4.61
C ASN A 154 -0.48 -9.19 -5.18
N HIS A 155 0.00 -8.03 -4.68
CA HIS A 155 -0.32 -6.74 -5.26
C HIS A 155 0.25 -6.58 -6.68
N TYR A 156 1.39 -7.21 -6.96
CA TYR A 156 2.08 -7.13 -8.26
C TYR A 156 1.78 -8.29 -9.21
N ARG A 157 1.01 -9.29 -8.77
CA ARG A 157 0.62 -10.41 -9.67
C ARG A 157 -0.29 -9.91 -10.78
N PRO A 158 -0.03 -10.29 -12.05
CA PRO A 158 -0.91 -9.96 -13.18
C PRO A 158 -2.36 -10.40 -12.93
N VAL A 159 -3.31 -9.59 -13.38
CA VAL A 159 -4.76 -9.85 -13.20
C VAL A 159 -5.16 -11.20 -13.79
N GLN A 160 -4.58 -11.59 -14.92
CA GLN A 160 -4.84 -12.87 -15.60
C GLN A 160 -4.48 -14.07 -14.71
N ILE A 161 -3.35 -14.00 -13.99
CA ILE A 161 -2.93 -15.06 -13.05
C ILE A 161 -3.90 -15.13 -11.87
N LYS A 162 -4.25 -14.00 -11.27
CA LYS A 162 -5.22 -13.94 -10.17
C LYS A 162 -6.59 -14.50 -10.59
N LEU A 163 -7.03 -14.21 -11.79
CA LEU A 163 -8.30 -14.71 -12.33
C LEU A 163 -8.25 -16.22 -12.56
N SER A 164 -7.18 -16.74 -13.17
CA SER A 164 -7.02 -18.17 -13.43
C SER A 164 -6.97 -19.00 -12.14
N GLU A 165 -6.28 -18.53 -11.11
CA GLU A 165 -6.26 -19.14 -9.78
C GLU A 165 -7.64 -19.18 -9.14
N ARG A 166 -8.40 -18.06 -9.17
CA ARG A 166 -9.78 -18.03 -8.68
C ARG A 166 -10.70 -19.00 -9.40
N LEU A 167 -10.58 -19.10 -10.72
CA LEU A 167 -11.38 -20.03 -11.52
C LEU A 167 -11.03 -21.49 -11.21
N ARG A 168 -9.74 -21.79 -10.98
CA ARG A 168 -9.29 -23.13 -10.58
C ARG A 168 -9.87 -23.52 -9.24
N LEU A 169 -9.73 -22.67 -8.20
CA LEU A 169 -10.29 -22.90 -6.89
C LEU A 169 -11.81 -23.10 -6.95
N ARG A 170 -12.52 -22.28 -7.72
CA ARG A 170 -13.96 -22.42 -7.90
C ARG A 170 -14.35 -23.77 -8.49
N LYS A 171 -13.60 -24.27 -9.46
CA LYS A 171 -13.80 -25.62 -10.02
C LYS A 171 -13.56 -26.71 -8.99
N GLU A 172 -12.50 -26.61 -8.20
CA GLU A 172 -12.16 -27.55 -7.14
C GLU A 172 -13.30 -27.62 -6.09
N TYR A 173 -13.83 -26.48 -5.65
CA TYR A 173 -14.97 -26.42 -4.74
C TYR A 173 -16.24 -27.05 -5.34
N ILE A 174 -16.52 -26.84 -6.62
CA ILE A 174 -17.66 -27.44 -7.31
C ILE A 174 -17.51 -28.97 -7.33
N VAL A 175 -16.34 -29.47 -7.70
CA VAL A 175 -16.07 -30.92 -7.73
C VAL A 175 -16.20 -31.52 -6.32
N LEU A 176 -15.64 -30.87 -5.31
CA LEU A 176 -15.76 -31.31 -3.92
C LEU A 176 -17.22 -31.37 -3.47
N PHE A 177 -18.00 -30.35 -3.79
CA PHE A 177 -19.44 -30.31 -3.46
C PHE A 177 -20.21 -31.47 -4.07
N PHE A 178 -19.97 -31.77 -5.35
CA PHE A 178 -20.62 -32.90 -6.01
C PHE A 178 -20.17 -34.26 -5.47
N THR A 179 -18.91 -34.39 -5.05
CA THR A 179 -18.42 -35.67 -4.46
C THR A 179 -18.97 -35.93 -3.06
N ILE A 180 -19.35 -34.89 -2.31
CA ILE A 180 -19.95 -35.02 -0.97
C ILE A 180 -21.48 -35.20 -1.06
N ALA A 181 -22.11 -34.65 -2.12
CA ALA A 181 -23.57 -34.70 -2.31
C ALA A 181 -24.08 -35.98 -2.97
N CYS A 182 -23.17 -36.82 -3.53
CA CYS A 182 -23.47 -38.16 -4.04
C CYS A 182 -23.12 -39.22 -3.03
#